data_fb40922efd9305e31770bc54a73226a7
#
_entry.id   fb40922efd9305e31770bc54a73226a7
#
_cell.length_a   1.000
_cell.length_b   1.000
_cell.length_c   1.000
_cell.angle_alpha   90.00
_cell.angle_beta   90.00
_cell.angle_gamma   90.00
#
_symmetry.space_group_name_H-M   'P 1'
#
loop_
_entity.id
_entity.type
_entity.pdbx_description
1 polymer ?
#
loop_
_entity_poly.entity_id
_entity_poly.type
_entity_poly.pdbx_seq_one_letter_code
_entity_poly.pdbx_strand_id
1 'polypeptide(L)'
;MTWHGPTFRISDGETIDGVWRLVWRRHELDGGHYPDHLFVYADGRISVGAHEATDLAGLRERLAAGKVAPERPDAREWPVGEPTKWESRNPEALTQEGFLLEVADEIDRLAGRPGVDDRLWEAIRDHRREPTEAHRARLRDAYLAVPAHRRVYVLGDMDHQDRPLRMLLTDLGQPVDGDGPVATEEGHRWALAYFDDAVDGEARHEEWLALRYADEPAEAPGPPVVLHETFHPGGPPAEPGPFVLRNDHEAPFVHAGVSYPSVTHAYWALSAADPADHDRIRAAATAREAHEAGGPAARRADWPAVRLAVMAALLRAKFGQHPRLAEVLLATGDAGILYTGLSDAPFWRDEGHRGGRNWMGRLLELVRSELRPAAPPQTPAARTAETALRAATSTGSQTGENGGA
;
A
#
# COMPACT_ATOMS: atom_id res chain seq x y z
N MET A 1 11.84 7.21 9.82
CA MET A 1 10.54 7.91 9.55
C MET A 1 9.82 7.17 8.44
N THR A 2 8.48 7.07 8.51
CA THR A 2 7.69 6.22 7.61
C THR A 2 6.91 7.10 6.64
N TRP A 3 6.70 6.61 5.42
CA TRP A 3 5.75 7.18 4.48
C TRP A 3 4.33 7.10 5.03
N HIS A 4 3.52 8.07 4.68
CA HIS A 4 2.13 8.17 5.07
C HIS A 4 1.30 8.27 3.81
N GLY A 5 0.19 7.64 3.82
CA GLY A 5 -0.69 7.68 2.67
C GLY A 5 -2.01 7.00 2.94
N PRO A 6 -2.78 6.79 1.89
CA PRO A 6 -2.63 7.35 0.56
C PRO A 6 -3.01 8.84 0.48
N THR A 7 -2.49 9.53 -0.54
CA THR A 7 -2.95 10.84 -0.99
C THR A 7 -3.13 10.81 -2.51
N PHE A 8 -3.63 11.90 -3.09
CA PHE A 8 -3.78 11.99 -4.53
C PHE A 8 -3.75 13.46 -4.99
N ARG A 9 -3.58 13.64 -6.29
CA ARG A 9 -3.86 14.90 -6.98
C ARG A 9 -4.66 14.64 -8.25
N ILE A 10 -5.33 15.67 -8.74
CA ILE A 10 -6.04 15.59 -10.02
C ILE A 10 -5.23 16.37 -11.06
N SER A 11 -4.99 15.75 -12.22
CA SER A 11 -4.36 16.36 -13.38
C SER A 11 -5.11 15.94 -14.62
N ASP A 12 -5.56 16.92 -15.40
CA ASP A 12 -6.31 16.69 -16.64
C ASP A 12 -7.53 15.75 -16.50
N GLY A 13 -8.15 15.77 -15.31
CA GLY A 13 -9.31 14.93 -14.98
C GLY A 13 -8.96 13.53 -14.48
N GLU A 14 -7.69 13.17 -14.48
CA GLU A 14 -7.21 11.88 -13.93
C GLU A 14 -6.76 12.02 -12.48
N THR A 15 -7.04 10.99 -11.68
CA THR A 15 -6.53 10.89 -10.32
C THR A 15 -5.15 10.25 -10.35
N ILE A 16 -4.16 10.93 -9.82
CA ILE A 16 -2.78 10.44 -9.70
C ILE A 16 -2.51 10.17 -8.24
N ASP A 17 -2.31 8.91 -7.92
CA ASP A 17 -2.04 8.45 -6.56
C ASP A 17 -0.70 8.94 -6.05
N GLY A 18 -0.61 9.09 -4.74
CA GLY A 18 0.57 9.57 -4.06
C GLY A 18 0.65 9.16 -2.60
N VAL A 19 1.77 9.50 -2.02
CA VAL A 19 2.06 9.36 -0.58
C VAL A 19 2.67 10.66 -0.07
N TRP A 20 2.77 10.77 1.24
CA TRP A 20 3.41 11.92 1.85
C TRP A 20 4.22 11.51 3.09
N ARG A 21 5.16 12.38 3.47
CA ARG A 21 5.88 12.28 4.75
C ARG A 21 6.26 13.65 5.28
N LEU A 22 6.61 13.72 6.56
CA LEU A 22 7.17 14.93 7.14
C LEU A 22 8.63 15.10 6.71
N VAL A 23 8.97 16.34 6.35
CA VAL A 23 10.33 16.82 6.10
C VAL A 23 10.53 18.13 6.83
N TRP A 24 11.75 18.61 6.88
CA TRP A 24 12.09 19.89 7.49
C TRP A 24 12.40 20.90 6.39
N ARG A 25 11.63 21.97 6.32
CA ARG A 25 11.81 23.04 5.35
C ARG A 25 12.46 24.24 6.01
N ARG A 26 13.50 24.79 5.36
CA ARG A 26 14.14 26.02 5.80
C ARG A 26 13.25 27.22 5.51
N HIS A 27 13.01 28.04 6.54
CA HIS A 27 12.25 29.27 6.39
C HIS A 27 13.17 30.41 5.93
N GLU A 28 12.75 31.19 4.93
CA GLU A 28 13.60 32.20 4.30
C GLU A 28 13.92 33.40 5.19
N LEU A 29 13.00 33.77 6.09
CA LEU A 29 13.14 34.97 6.93
C LEU A 29 14.07 34.77 8.12
N ASP A 30 14.03 33.63 8.80
CA ASP A 30 14.77 33.37 10.03
C ASP A 30 15.83 32.27 9.88
N GLY A 31 15.83 31.57 8.75
CA GLY A 31 16.75 30.47 8.48
C GLY A 31 16.49 29.20 9.28
N GLY A 32 15.47 29.19 10.16
CA GLY A 32 15.09 28.02 10.94
C GLY A 32 14.42 26.92 10.10
N HIS A 33 14.46 25.69 10.61
CA HIS A 33 13.81 24.56 9.96
C HIS A 33 12.49 24.22 10.66
N TYR A 34 11.42 24.17 9.89
CA TYR A 34 10.07 23.85 10.35
C TYR A 34 9.52 22.62 9.66
N PRO A 35 8.71 21.80 10.36
CA PRO A 35 8.12 20.62 9.76
C PRO A 35 7.15 21.01 8.65
N ASP A 36 7.26 20.33 7.52
CA ASP A 36 6.38 20.50 6.36
C ASP A 36 6.10 19.14 5.72
N HIS A 37 5.17 19.06 4.80
CA HIS A 37 4.79 17.82 4.12
C HIS A 37 5.47 17.72 2.75
N LEU A 38 6.17 16.63 2.52
CA LEU A 38 6.61 16.22 1.19
C LEU A 38 5.56 15.28 0.61
N PHE A 39 5.01 15.63 -0.54
CA PHE A 39 4.11 14.80 -1.33
C PHE A 39 4.85 14.24 -2.53
N VAL A 40 4.65 12.96 -2.81
CA VAL A 40 5.25 12.24 -3.93
C VAL A 40 4.14 11.53 -4.69
N TYR A 41 4.13 11.63 -6.01
CA TYR A 41 3.07 11.09 -6.86
C TYR A 41 3.60 10.09 -7.89
N ALA A 42 2.72 9.20 -8.35
CA ALA A 42 3.03 8.12 -9.29
C ALA A 42 3.69 8.59 -10.60
N ASP A 43 3.42 9.81 -11.03
CA ASP A 43 4.01 10.42 -12.23
C ASP A 43 5.37 11.09 -12.00
N GLY A 44 5.94 10.94 -10.81
CA GLY A 44 7.24 11.52 -10.44
C GLY A 44 7.17 12.97 -9.99
N ARG A 45 5.98 13.58 -9.93
CA ARG A 45 5.83 14.94 -9.41
C ARG A 45 5.96 14.93 -7.89
N ILE A 46 6.69 15.91 -7.38
CA ILE A 46 7.00 16.08 -5.96
C ILE A 46 6.63 17.51 -5.54
N SER A 47 6.04 17.70 -4.36
CA SER A 47 5.83 19.02 -3.79
C SER A 47 6.15 19.05 -2.30
N VAL A 48 6.61 20.19 -1.80
CA VAL A 48 6.84 20.42 -0.37
C VAL A 48 5.86 21.49 0.10
N GLY A 49 4.92 21.10 0.93
CA GLY A 49 3.82 21.97 1.36
C GLY A 49 3.01 22.49 0.16
N ALA A 50 2.68 23.78 0.21
CA ALA A 50 1.97 24.47 -0.87
C ALA A 50 2.89 25.08 -1.95
N HIS A 51 4.15 24.72 -1.96
CA HIS A 51 5.15 25.25 -2.89
C HIS A 51 5.06 24.62 -4.28
N GLU A 52 5.71 25.29 -5.23
CA GLU A 52 5.80 24.83 -6.60
C GLU A 52 6.29 23.38 -6.68
N ALA A 53 5.62 22.59 -7.47
CA ALA A 53 5.97 21.22 -7.69
C ALA A 53 7.30 21.09 -8.44
N THR A 54 8.01 20.02 -8.15
CA THR A 54 9.30 19.66 -8.75
C THR A 54 9.30 18.18 -9.11
N ASP A 55 10.42 17.68 -9.55
CA ASP A 55 10.75 16.27 -9.76
C ASP A 55 11.89 15.83 -8.82
N LEU A 56 12.38 14.62 -9.03
CA LEU A 56 13.49 14.07 -8.22
C LEU A 56 14.78 14.90 -8.37
N ALA A 57 15.04 15.47 -9.56
CA ALA A 57 16.23 16.31 -9.78
C ALA A 57 16.13 17.63 -9.00
N GLY A 58 14.98 18.29 -9.06
CA GLY A 58 14.76 19.51 -8.29
C GLY A 58 14.67 19.26 -6.78
N LEU A 59 14.19 18.10 -6.33
CA LEU A 59 14.30 17.71 -4.92
C LEU A 59 15.77 17.57 -4.49
N ARG A 60 16.61 16.94 -5.30
CA ARG A 60 18.08 16.85 -5.08
C ARG A 60 18.71 18.21 -4.92
N GLU A 61 18.37 19.16 -5.79
CA GLU A 61 18.86 20.55 -5.69
C GLU A 61 18.41 21.24 -4.39
N ARG A 62 17.17 21.06 -3.99
CA ARG A 62 16.63 21.62 -2.74
C ARG A 62 17.30 21.04 -1.49
N LEU A 63 17.59 19.74 -1.49
CA LEU A 63 18.33 19.06 -0.42
C LEU A 63 19.78 19.59 -0.37
N ALA A 64 20.49 19.64 -1.50
CA ALA A 64 21.86 20.14 -1.58
C ALA A 64 21.98 21.61 -1.14
N ALA A 65 20.97 22.42 -1.42
CA ALA A 65 20.89 23.81 -0.99
C ALA A 65 20.46 24.00 0.49
N GLY A 66 20.17 22.91 1.21
CA GLY A 66 19.66 22.95 2.59
C GLY A 66 18.29 23.58 2.73
N LYS A 67 17.53 23.71 1.63
CA LYS A 67 16.14 24.24 1.64
C LYS A 67 15.14 23.22 2.20
N VAL A 68 15.45 21.94 2.08
CA VAL A 68 14.70 20.81 2.61
C VAL A 68 15.68 19.85 3.27
N ALA A 69 15.28 19.22 4.36
CA ALA A 69 16.03 18.17 5.00
C ALA A 69 15.09 17.01 5.39
N PRO A 70 15.50 15.74 5.22
CA PRO A 70 14.67 14.59 5.57
C PRO A 70 14.47 14.43 7.07
N GLU A 71 15.42 14.93 7.87
CA GLU A 71 15.42 14.92 9.32
C GLU A 71 15.73 16.32 9.84
N ARG A 72 15.42 16.57 11.11
CA ARG A 72 15.63 17.89 11.73
C ARG A 72 17.13 18.23 11.80
N PRO A 73 17.62 19.21 11.05
CA PRO A 73 19.05 19.54 11.03
C PRO A 73 19.60 20.05 12.37
N ASP A 74 18.72 20.68 13.19
CA ASP A 74 19.08 21.26 14.47
C ASP A 74 18.84 20.30 15.65
N ALA A 75 18.51 19.04 15.38
CA ALA A 75 18.39 18.05 16.43
C ALA A 75 19.75 17.91 17.10
N ARG A 76 19.78 18.18 18.42
CA ARG A 76 21.00 18.10 19.22
C ARG A 76 21.54 16.67 19.07
N GLU A 77 22.65 16.54 18.37
CA GLU A 77 23.37 15.28 18.37
C GLU A 77 23.75 14.98 19.83
N TRP A 78 23.22 13.87 20.37
CA TRP A 78 23.78 13.34 21.61
C TRP A 78 25.24 13.01 21.29
N PRO A 79 26.17 13.25 22.19
CA PRO A 79 27.55 12.83 21.98
C PRO A 79 27.56 11.30 21.89
N VAL A 80 27.37 10.81 20.70
CA VAL A 80 27.58 9.42 20.35
C VAL A 80 29.09 9.30 20.21
N GLY A 81 29.69 8.33 20.90
CA GLY A 81 31.11 7.99 20.71
C GLY A 81 31.40 7.64 19.25
N GLU A 82 32.62 7.31 18.93
CA GLU A 82 32.94 6.80 17.59
C GLU A 82 31.99 5.62 17.25
N PRO A 83 31.38 5.63 16.06
CA PRO A 83 30.46 4.59 15.66
C PRO A 83 31.16 3.21 15.73
N THR A 84 30.46 2.24 16.24
CA THR A 84 30.93 0.85 16.23
C THR A 84 31.09 0.38 14.79
N LYS A 85 31.85 -0.69 14.55
CA LYS A 85 31.97 -1.29 13.21
C LYS A 85 30.60 -1.67 12.63
N TRP A 86 29.65 -2.09 13.46
CA TRP A 86 28.28 -2.40 13.06
C TRP A 86 27.55 -1.13 12.59
N GLU A 87 27.55 -0.07 13.38
CA GLU A 87 26.90 1.19 13.04
C GLU A 87 27.50 1.86 11.79
N SER A 88 28.83 1.71 11.60
CA SER A 88 29.49 2.21 10.40
C SER A 88 29.06 1.45 9.12
N ARG A 89 28.76 0.16 9.24
CA ARG A 89 28.29 -0.68 8.13
C ARG A 89 26.79 -0.53 7.89
N ASN A 90 26.04 -0.30 8.94
CA ASN A 90 24.57 -0.18 8.92
C ASN A 90 24.17 1.17 9.50
N PRO A 91 24.38 2.26 8.75
CA PRO A 91 24.03 3.59 9.23
C PRO A 91 22.51 3.69 9.42
N GLU A 92 22.08 4.02 10.63
CA GLU A 92 20.67 4.29 10.91
C GLU A 92 20.23 5.66 10.37
N ALA A 93 21.19 6.58 10.20
CA ALA A 93 20.92 7.92 9.74
C ALA A 93 20.50 7.94 8.25
N LEU A 94 19.41 8.62 7.98
CA LEU A 94 18.93 8.85 6.64
C LEU A 94 19.76 9.96 5.97
N THR A 95 20.67 9.57 5.09
CA THR A 95 21.44 10.52 4.29
C THR A 95 20.58 11.18 3.21
N GLN A 96 21.01 12.32 2.66
CA GLN A 96 20.30 12.96 1.54
C GLN A 96 20.21 12.03 0.32
N GLU A 97 21.27 11.29 0.00
CA GLU A 97 21.26 10.32 -1.08
C GLU A 97 20.32 9.14 -0.78
N GLY A 98 20.38 8.58 0.45
CA GLY A 98 19.44 7.54 0.88
C GLY A 98 17.98 8.00 0.80
N PHE A 99 17.73 9.26 1.12
CA PHE A 99 16.39 9.85 1.00
C PHE A 99 15.92 9.95 -0.45
N LEU A 100 16.80 10.37 -1.37
CA LEU A 100 16.48 10.41 -2.79
C LEU A 100 16.20 9.02 -3.36
N LEU A 101 16.93 7.99 -2.92
CA LEU A 101 16.66 6.60 -3.29
C LEU A 101 15.30 6.13 -2.78
N GLU A 102 14.92 6.48 -1.54
CA GLU A 102 13.57 6.18 -1.01
C GLU A 102 12.46 6.86 -1.82
N VAL A 103 12.65 8.13 -2.18
CA VAL A 103 11.67 8.87 -2.99
C VAL A 103 11.53 8.24 -4.38
N ALA A 104 12.65 7.86 -5.00
CA ALA A 104 12.64 7.19 -6.30
C ALA A 104 11.93 5.83 -6.25
N ASP A 105 12.20 5.04 -5.21
CA ASP A 105 11.55 3.75 -4.98
C ASP A 105 10.02 3.92 -4.81
N GLU A 106 9.60 4.95 -4.06
CA GLU A 106 8.19 5.20 -3.85
C GLU A 106 7.46 5.63 -5.12
N ILE A 107 8.10 6.44 -5.97
CA ILE A 107 7.58 6.78 -7.31
C ILE A 107 7.41 5.51 -8.16
N ASP A 108 8.38 4.59 -8.13
CA ASP A 108 8.31 3.34 -8.86
C ASP A 108 7.11 2.49 -8.37
N ARG A 109 6.96 2.31 -7.07
CA ARG A 109 5.85 1.54 -6.46
C ARG A 109 4.49 2.14 -6.78
N LEU A 110 4.34 3.45 -6.63
CA LEU A 110 3.11 4.18 -6.97
C LEU A 110 2.74 4.02 -8.46
N ALA A 111 3.74 3.96 -9.33
CA ALA A 111 3.55 3.77 -10.77
C ALA A 111 3.39 2.28 -11.18
N GLY A 112 3.28 1.36 -10.22
CA GLY A 112 3.15 -0.07 -10.47
C GLY A 112 4.43 -0.74 -11.02
N ARG A 113 5.59 -0.09 -10.85
CA ARG A 113 6.89 -0.65 -11.23
C ARG A 113 7.52 -1.39 -10.04
N PRO A 114 8.38 -2.40 -10.28
CA PRO A 114 9.09 -3.10 -9.21
C PRO A 114 9.87 -2.15 -8.31
N GLY A 115 9.71 -2.30 -7.00
CA GLY A 115 10.48 -1.59 -6.00
C GLY A 115 11.93 -2.07 -5.93
N VAL A 116 12.76 -1.41 -5.09
CA VAL A 116 14.17 -1.79 -4.91
C VAL A 116 14.31 -3.21 -4.37
N ASP A 117 13.40 -3.62 -3.49
CA ASP A 117 13.40 -4.97 -2.89
C ASP A 117 13.08 -6.03 -3.96
N ASP A 118 12.08 -5.78 -4.81
CA ASP A 118 11.68 -6.67 -5.91
C ASP A 118 12.83 -6.84 -6.92
N ARG A 119 13.46 -5.72 -7.32
CA ARG A 119 14.61 -5.71 -8.24
C ARG A 119 15.81 -6.46 -7.67
N LEU A 120 16.03 -6.33 -6.35
CA LEU A 120 17.11 -7.06 -5.69
C LEU A 120 16.84 -8.57 -5.70
N TRP A 121 15.62 -9.00 -5.35
CA TRP A 121 15.25 -10.41 -5.40
C TRP A 121 15.29 -10.99 -6.81
N GLU A 122 14.92 -10.21 -7.84
CA GLU A 122 15.09 -10.61 -9.23
C GLU A 122 16.56 -10.83 -9.57
N ALA A 123 17.44 -9.90 -9.20
CA ALA A 123 18.88 -10.04 -9.41
C ALA A 123 19.51 -11.23 -8.65
N ILE A 124 19.01 -11.54 -7.44
CA ILE A 124 19.39 -12.73 -6.69
C ILE A 124 19.00 -14.00 -7.46
N ARG A 125 17.75 -14.09 -7.93
CA ARG A 125 17.25 -15.24 -8.69
C ARG A 125 18.03 -15.45 -9.99
N ASP A 126 18.39 -14.37 -10.70
CA ASP A 126 19.18 -14.43 -11.92
C ASP A 126 20.60 -14.93 -11.64
N HIS A 127 21.29 -14.37 -10.64
CA HIS A 127 22.64 -14.78 -10.27
C HIS A 127 22.66 -16.24 -9.74
N ARG A 128 21.63 -16.65 -9.01
CA ARG A 128 21.46 -18.04 -8.56
C ARG A 128 21.35 -19.00 -9.74
N ARG A 129 20.52 -18.64 -10.75
CA ARG A 129 20.29 -19.47 -11.92
C ARG A 129 21.54 -19.62 -12.77
N GLU A 130 22.29 -18.54 -12.92
CA GLU A 130 23.51 -18.47 -13.73
C GLU A 130 24.54 -17.56 -13.03
N PRO A 131 25.46 -18.13 -12.22
CA PRO A 131 26.41 -17.39 -11.42
C PRO A 131 27.56 -16.81 -12.27
N THR A 132 27.25 -15.89 -13.17
CA THR A 132 28.20 -15.18 -13.99
C THR A 132 28.60 -13.83 -13.36
N GLU A 133 29.75 -13.29 -13.78
CA GLU A 133 30.20 -11.96 -13.36
C GLU A 133 29.21 -10.85 -13.80
N ALA A 134 28.55 -11.02 -14.94
CA ALA A 134 27.55 -10.09 -15.41
C ALA A 134 26.32 -10.04 -14.46
N HIS A 135 25.84 -11.21 -14.01
CA HIS A 135 24.75 -11.28 -13.04
C HIS A 135 25.23 -10.81 -11.67
N ARG A 136 26.47 -11.06 -11.27
CA ARG A 136 27.04 -10.54 -10.02
C ARG A 136 27.12 -9.02 -10.02
N ALA A 137 27.51 -8.42 -11.14
CA ALA A 137 27.51 -6.96 -11.29
C ALA A 137 26.11 -6.36 -11.17
N ARG A 138 25.09 -6.96 -11.83
CA ARG A 138 23.68 -6.54 -11.68
C ARG A 138 23.19 -6.66 -10.24
N LEU A 139 23.54 -7.76 -9.57
CA LEU A 139 23.20 -7.97 -8.16
C LEU A 139 23.83 -6.88 -7.28
N ARG A 140 25.09 -6.49 -7.56
CA ARG A 140 25.76 -5.38 -6.87
C ARG A 140 25.02 -4.06 -7.09
N ASP A 141 24.65 -3.75 -8.31
CA ASP A 141 23.92 -2.53 -8.64
C ASP A 141 22.55 -2.49 -7.96
N ALA A 142 21.82 -3.60 -7.96
CA ALA A 142 20.54 -3.73 -7.29
C ALA A 142 20.67 -3.56 -5.76
N TYR A 143 21.67 -4.17 -5.14
CA TYR A 143 21.95 -4.01 -3.71
C TYR A 143 22.34 -2.57 -3.35
N LEU A 144 23.16 -1.91 -4.15
CA LEU A 144 23.57 -0.53 -3.91
C LEU A 144 22.44 0.48 -4.12
N ALA A 145 21.43 0.13 -4.92
CA ALA A 145 20.22 0.93 -5.08
C ALA A 145 19.33 0.90 -3.81
N VAL A 146 19.48 -0.08 -2.94
CA VAL A 146 18.80 -0.09 -1.63
C VAL A 146 19.42 0.98 -0.74
N PRO A 147 18.63 1.88 -0.13
CA PRO A 147 19.13 2.87 0.82
C PRO A 147 19.93 2.21 1.95
N ALA A 148 21.10 2.75 2.28
CA ALA A 148 22.06 2.11 3.19
C ALA A 148 21.45 1.71 4.55
N HIS A 149 20.61 2.58 5.12
CA HIS A 149 19.91 2.32 6.39
C HIS A 149 18.83 1.23 6.31
N ARG A 150 18.44 0.80 5.09
CA ARG A 150 17.47 -0.29 4.86
C ARG A 150 18.13 -1.63 4.53
N ARG A 151 19.41 -1.65 4.15
CA ARG A 151 20.08 -2.86 3.64
C ARG A 151 20.03 -4.02 4.62
N VAL A 152 20.21 -3.74 5.92
CA VAL A 152 20.15 -4.76 6.97
C VAL A 152 18.79 -5.47 7.06
N TYR A 153 17.73 -4.88 6.55
CA TYR A 153 16.37 -5.43 6.58
C TYR A 153 15.89 -6.00 5.25
N VAL A 154 16.70 -5.88 4.20
CA VAL A 154 16.26 -6.14 2.82
C VAL A 154 15.91 -7.60 2.55
N LEU A 155 16.48 -8.54 3.29
CA LEU A 155 16.17 -9.96 3.20
C LEU A 155 15.13 -10.44 4.22
N GLY A 156 14.60 -9.57 5.07
CA GLY A 156 13.51 -9.86 6.01
C GLY A 156 13.93 -10.44 7.37
N ASP A 157 15.21 -10.68 7.62
CA ASP A 157 15.77 -11.26 8.84
C ASP A 157 16.75 -10.27 9.51
N MET A 158 16.65 -9.96 10.76
CA MET A 158 17.38 -8.85 11.40
C MET A 158 18.86 -9.11 11.69
N ASP A 159 19.29 -10.35 11.82
CA ASP A 159 20.64 -10.64 12.31
C ASP A 159 21.67 -11.00 11.24
N HIS A 160 21.21 -11.46 10.07
CA HIS A 160 22.09 -12.06 9.07
C HIS A 160 21.83 -11.60 7.64
N GLN A 161 21.01 -10.66 7.48
CA GLN A 161 20.18 -10.38 6.34
C GLN A 161 20.89 -10.06 5.10
N ASP A 162 21.89 -9.30 5.19
CA ASP A 162 22.68 -8.99 4.02
C ASP A 162 24.03 -9.74 3.99
N ARG A 163 24.34 -10.60 4.97
CA ARG A 163 25.59 -11.37 4.96
C ARG A 163 25.77 -12.23 3.72
N PRO A 164 24.79 -13.03 3.28
CA PRO A 164 24.93 -13.77 2.05
C PRO A 164 25.14 -12.86 0.84
N LEU A 165 24.43 -11.73 0.78
CA LEU A 165 24.63 -10.73 -0.28
C LEU A 165 26.04 -10.15 -0.24
N ARG A 166 26.49 -9.66 0.89
CA ARG A 166 27.85 -9.11 1.06
C ARG A 166 28.92 -10.11 0.67
N MET A 167 28.75 -11.38 1.03
CA MET A 167 29.65 -12.47 0.63
C MET A 167 29.69 -12.59 -0.90
N LEU A 168 28.54 -12.66 -1.58
CA LEU A 168 28.46 -12.80 -3.04
C LEU A 168 29.00 -11.57 -3.78
N LEU A 169 28.85 -10.37 -3.22
CA LEU A 169 29.30 -9.11 -3.83
C LEU A 169 30.78 -8.86 -3.65
N THR A 170 31.45 -9.57 -2.74
CA THR A 170 32.89 -9.45 -2.47
C THR A 170 33.68 -10.33 -3.39
N ASP A 171 34.75 -9.79 -4.00
CA ASP A 171 35.64 -10.54 -4.86
C ASP A 171 36.41 -11.61 -4.09
N LEU A 172 36.64 -12.75 -4.72
CA LEU A 172 37.39 -13.85 -4.09
C LEU A 172 38.76 -13.37 -3.62
N GLY A 173 39.12 -13.73 -2.40
CA GLY A 173 40.38 -13.34 -1.78
C GLY A 173 40.33 -11.95 -1.09
N GLN A 174 39.24 -11.21 -1.20
CA GLN A 174 39.07 -9.93 -0.51
C GLN A 174 38.27 -10.10 0.79
N PRO A 175 38.54 -9.31 1.82
CA PRO A 175 37.76 -9.30 3.03
C PRO A 175 36.38 -8.67 2.79
N VAL A 176 35.32 -9.31 3.24
CA VAL A 176 33.96 -8.76 3.23
C VAL A 176 33.96 -7.46 4.03
N ASP A 177 33.41 -6.39 3.46
CA ASP A 177 33.38 -5.04 4.07
C ASP A 177 34.77 -4.47 4.42
N GLY A 178 35.83 -5.01 3.87
CA GLY A 178 37.20 -4.54 4.07
C GLY A 178 37.92 -5.09 5.30
N ASP A 179 37.18 -5.63 6.28
CA ASP A 179 37.74 -6.16 7.55
C ASP A 179 37.03 -7.42 8.07
N GLY A 180 36.09 -7.97 7.31
CA GLY A 180 35.39 -9.21 7.61
C GLY A 180 36.14 -10.47 7.19
N PRO A 181 35.46 -11.62 7.15
CA PRO A 181 36.02 -12.86 6.63
C PRO A 181 36.38 -12.70 5.16
N VAL A 182 37.47 -13.37 4.74
CA VAL A 182 37.88 -13.39 3.33
C VAL A 182 36.85 -14.16 2.51
N ALA A 183 36.40 -13.57 1.40
CA ALA A 183 35.49 -14.22 0.47
C ALA A 183 36.21 -15.39 -0.22
N THR A 184 35.65 -16.56 -0.13
CA THR A 184 36.16 -17.81 -0.71
C THR A 184 35.08 -18.44 -1.59
N GLU A 185 35.48 -19.38 -2.45
CA GLU A 185 34.52 -20.18 -3.23
C GLU A 185 33.53 -20.95 -2.34
N GLU A 186 33.97 -21.39 -1.16
CA GLU A 186 33.09 -22.02 -0.17
C GLU A 186 32.10 -21.01 0.40
N GLY A 187 32.57 -19.78 0.69
CA GLY A 187 31.71 -18.69 1.15
C GLY A 187 30.67 -18.31 0.10
N HIS A 188 31.05 -18.22 -1.17
CA HIS A 188 30.08 -17.96 -2.25
C HIS A 188 29.08 -19.12 -2.41
N ARG A 189 29.52 -20.39 -2.32
CA ARG A 189 28.61 -21.54 -2.35
C ARG A 189 27.65 -21.56 -1.17
N TRP A 190 28.13 -21.23 0.03
CA TRP A 190 27.27 -21.08 1.20
C TRP A 190 26.20 -20.02 1.00
N ALA A 191 26.60 -18.86 0.47
CA ALA A 191 25.66 -17.76 0.21
C ALA A 191 24.62 -18.10 -0.87
N LEU A 192 25.02 -18.82 -1.93
CA LEU A 192 24.07 -19.32 -2.92
C LEU A 192 23.11 -20.35 -2.32
N ALA A 193 23.59 -21.29 -1.50
CA ALA A 193 22.74 -22.26 -0.85
C ALA A 193 21.71 -21.61 0.11
N TYR A 194 22.07 -20.51 0.77
CA TYR A 194 21.12 -19.74 1.57
C TYR A 194 19.94 -19.23 0.70
N PHE A 195 20.23 -18.72 -0.49
CA PHE A 195 19.17 -18.25 -1.40
C PHE A 195 18.42 -19.39 -2.08
N ASP A 196 19.03 -20.55 -2.29
CA ASP A 196 18.33 -21.76 -2.72
C ASP A 196 17.28 -22.15 -1.70
N ASP A 197 17.65 -22.25 -0.43
CA ASP A 197 16.73 -22.59 0.65
C ASP A 197 15.61 -21.56 0.81
N ALA A 198 15.90 -20.27 0.66
CA ALA A 198 14.90 -19.20 0.75
C ALA A 198 13.88 -19.28 -0.40
N VAL A 199 14.33 -19.36 -1.65
CA VAL A 199 13.46 -19.44 -2.84
C VAL A 199 12.67 -20.75 -2.87
N ASP A 200 13.31 -21.87 -2.57
CA ASP A 200 12.63 -23.17 -2.51
C ASP A 200 11.66 -23.25 -1.33
N GLY A 201 11.95 -22.54 -0.23
CA GLY A 201 11.05 -22.37 0.90
C GLY A 201 9.79 -21.60 0.54
N GLU A 202 9.93 -20.50 -0.18
CA GLU A 202 8.81 -19.70 -0.70
C GLU A 202 7.93 -20.55 -1.63
N ALA A 203 8.52 -21.21 -2.62
CA ALA A 203 7.79 -22.08 -3.55
C ALA A 203 7.05 -23.23 -2.82
N ARG A 204 7.70 -23.88 -1.85
CA ARG A 204 7.04 -24.92 -1.03
C ARG A 204 5.90 -24.35 -0.18
N HIS A 205 6.04 -23.13 0.31
CA HIS A 205 4.98 -22.47 1.07
C HIS A 205 3.78 -22.11 0.19
N GLU A 206 4.03 -21.59 -1.01
CA GLU A 206 2.97 -21.32 -2.00
C GLU A 206 2.25 -22.59 -2.42
N GLU A 207 2.99 -23.68 -2.69
CA GLU A 207 2.39 -24.98 -3.00
C GLU A 207 1.54 -25.51 -1.83
N TRP A 208 2.04 -25.39 -0.60
CA TRP A 208 1.30 -25.77 0.59
C TRP A 208 0.01 -24.94 0.76
N LEU A 209 0.08 -23.62 0.54
CA LEU A 209 -1.09 -22.74 0.57
C LEU A 209 -2.11 -23.15 -0.52
N ALA A 210 -1.65 -23.36 -1.75
CA ALA A 210 -2.51 -23.78 -2.86
C ALA A 210 -3.23 -25.11 -2.60
N LEU A 211 -2.54 -26.07 -1.97
CA LEU A 211 -3.15 -27.36 -1.61
C LEU A 211 -4.11 -27.25 -0.42
N ARG A 212 -3.75 -26.46 0.59
CA ARG A 212 -4.54 -26.32 1.82
C ARG A 212 -5.79 -25.47 1.63
N TYR A 213 -5.71 -24.47 0.77
CA TYR A 213 -6.75 -23.48 0.52
C TYR A 213 -7.23 -23.51 -0.93
N ALA A 214 -7.25 -24.71 -1.53
CA ALA A 214 -7.63 -24.90 -2.93
C ALA A 214 -9.04 -24.38 -3.28
N ASP A 215 -9.91 -24.28 -2.28
CA ASP A 215 -11.28 -23.77 -2.44
C ASP A 215 -11.39 -22.26 -2.14
N GLU A 216 -10.32 -21.61 -1.71
CA GLU A 216 -10.30 -20.17 -1.49
C GLU A 216 -10.00 -19.42 -2.79
N PRO A 217 -10.63 -18.25 -3.00
CA PRO A 217 -10.26 -17.43 -4.15
C PRO A 217 -8.80 -17.01 -4.02
N ALA A 218 -8.08 -17.02 -5.13
CA ALA A 218 -6.75 -16.43 -5.20
C ALA A 218 -6.79 -14.98 -4.70
N GLU A 219 -5.65 -14.48 -4.19
CA GLU A 219 -5.53 -13.07 -3.82
C GLU A 219 -6.08 -12.15 -4.90
N ALA A 220 -6.70 -11.04 -4.47
CA ALA A 220 -7.40 -10.14 -5.37
C ALA A 220 -6.49 -9.74 -6.55
N PRO A 221 -6.87 -10.07 -7.79
CA PRO A 221 -6.05 -9.75 -8.94
C PRO A 221 -6.09 -8.24 -9.22
N GLY A 222 -4.94 -7.59 -9.15
CA GLY A 222 -4.78 -6.21 -9.58
C GLY A 222 -4.73 -5.17 -8.46
N PRO A 223 -4.48 -3.91 -8.82
CA PRO A 223 -4.36 -2.82 -7.86
C PRO A 223 -5.70 -2.56 -7.16
N PRO A 224 -5.67 -2.13 -5.87
CA PRO A 224 -6.88 -1.81 -5.15
C PRO A 224 -7.59 -0.58 -5.73
N VAL A 225 -8.90 -0.53 -5.59
CA VAL A 225 -9.69 0.67 -5.88
C VAL A 225 -9.60 1.61 -4.67
N VAL A 226 -8.98 2.76 -4.85
CA VAL A 226 -8.82 3.75 -3.78
C VAL A 226 -9.96 4.76 -3.82
N LEU A 227 -10.71 4.87 -2.73
CA LEU A 227 -11.82 5.80 -2.58
C LEU A 227 -11.36 7.06 -1.84
N HIS A 228 -10.82 8.01 -2.59
CA HIS A 228 -10.36 9.28 -2.04
C HIS A 228 -11.51 10.19 -1.58
N GLU A 229 -11.27 10.97 -0.53
CA GLU A 229 -12.14 12.11 -0.19
C GLU A 229 -11.93 13.20 -1.25
N THR A 230 -12.94 13.40 -2.10
CA THR A 230 -12.83 14.28 -3.25
C THR A 230 -13.83 15.45 -3.12
N PHE A 231 -13.34 16.66 -3.28
CA PHE A 231 -14.16 17.85 -3.38
C PHE A 231 -14.40 18.21 -4.85
N HIS A 232 -15.66 18.37 -5.22
CA HIS A 232 -16.10 18.73 -6.56
C HIS A 232 -16.66 20.16 -6.55
N PRO A 233 -15.88 21.22 -6.85
CA PRO A 233 -16.34 22.60 -6.79
C PRO A 233 -17.54 22.93 -7.69
N GLY A 234 -17.66 22.21 -8.82
CA GLY A 234 -18.78 22.33 -9.77
C GLY A 234 -19.91 21.32 -9.57
N GLY A 235 -19.92 20.62 -8.43
CA GLY A 235 -20.78 19.47 -8.21
C GLY A 235 -20.13 18.16 -8.71
N PRO A 236 -20.64 17.00 -8.26
CA PRO A 236 -20.11 15.70 -8.67
C PRO A 236 -20.33 15.47 -10.17
N PRO A 237 -19.50 14.65 -10.83
CA PRO A 237 -19.69 14.25 -12.22
C PRO A 237 -21.08 13.67 -12.45
N ALA A 238 -21.65 13.90 -13.64
CA ALA A 238 -22.98 13.39 -14.00
C ALA A 238 -23.02 11.85 -14.10
N GLU A 239 -21.91 11.25 -14.58
CA GLU A 239 -21.79 9.78 -14.63
C GLU A 239 -21.26 9.25 -13.31
N PRO A 240 -21.90 8.22 -12.74
CA PRO A 240 -21.46 7.60 -11.51
C PRO A 240 -20.07 6.94 -11.69
N GLY A 241 -19.12 7.32 -10.83
CA GLY A 241 -17.79 6.72 -10.74
C GLY A 241 -17.50 6.26 -9.30
N PRO A 242 -16.25 5.86 -8.96
CA PRO A 242 -15.90 5.36 -7.62
C PRO A 242 -16.28 6.30 -6.47
N PHE A 243 -16.39 7.62 -6.70
CA PHE A 243 -16.81 8.60 -5.69
C PHE A 243 -18.21 8.31 -5.11
N VAL A 244 -19.12 7.66 -5.87
CA VAL A 244 -20.46 7.32 -5.39
C VAL A 244 -20.44 6.24 -4.31
N LEU A 245 -19.34 5.49 -4.17
CA LEU A 245 -19.19 4.44 -3.16
C LEU A 245 -18.92 5.04 -1.77
N ARG A 246 -18.55 6.31 -1.69
CA ARG A 246 -18.32 6.98 -0.41
C ARG A 246 -19.62 7.23 0.36
N ASN A 247 -19.48 7.36 1.69
CA ASN A 247 -20.60 7.56 2.62
C ASN A 247 -21.20 8.96 2.51
N ASP A 248 -20.39 9.94 2.17
CA ASP A 248 -20.78 11.35 2.02
C ASP A 248 -21.51 11.65 0.71
N HIS A 249 -21.45 10.72 -0.28
CA HIS A 249 -22.20 10.87 -1.52
C HIS A 249 -23.71 10.90 -1.26
N GLU A 250 -24.38 11.94 -1.76
CA GLU A 250 -25.81 12.11 -1.66
C GLU A 250 -26.54 11.08 -2.53
N ALA A 251 -27.16 10.15 -1.88
CA ALA A 251 -28.01 9.11 -2.45
C ALA A 251 -29.09 8.80 -1.41
N PRO A 252 -30.23 9.49 -1.44
CA PRO A 252 -31.27 9.35 -0.43
C PRO A 252 -31.84 7.93 -0.40
N PHE A 253 -31.87 7.32 0.77
CA PHE A 253 -32.36 5.96 0.96
C PHE A 253 -33.17 5.85 2.24
N VAL A 254 -33.99 4.78 2.34
CA VAL A 254 -34.80 4.48 3.51
C VAL A 254 -34.17 3.35 4.31
N HIS A 255 -33.98 3.57 5.60
CA HIS A 255 -33.55 2.54 6.55
C HIS A 255 -34.50 2.53 7.76
N ALA A 256 -35.04 1.37 8.10
CA ALA A 256 -36.01 1.19 9.19
C ALA A 256 -37.22 2.18 9.13
N GLY A 257 -37.69 2.48 7.90
CA GLY A 257 -38.82 3.41 7.67
C GLY A 257 -38.44 4.89 7.70
N VAL A 258 -37.20 5.24 7.95
CA VAL A 258 -36.72 6.64 8.00
C VAL A 258 -35.85 6.91 6.77
N SER A 259 -36.10 8.06 6.10
CA SER A 259 -35.30 8.53 4.96
C SER A 259 -34.09 9.32 5.43
N TYR A 260 -32.92 9.02 4.82
CA TYR A 260 -31.64 9.71 5.05
C TYR A 260 -31.03 10.19 3.74
N PRO A 261 -30.45 11.41 3.68
CA PRO A 261 -29.84 11.93 2.45
C PRO A 261 -28.58 11.17 2.01
N SER A 262 -27.80 10.64 2.94
CA SER A 262 -26.59 9.86 2.69
C SER A 262 -26.29 8.91 3.84
N VAL A 263 -25.35 7.99 3.64
CA VAL A 263 -24.86 7.07 4.68
C VAL A 263 -24.27 7.83 5.87
N THR A 264 -23.57 8.94 5.61
CA THR A 264 -23.03 9.81 6.68
C THR A 264 -24.13 10.36 7.57
N HIS A 265 -25.21 10.89 7.00
CA HIS A 265 -26.36 11.35 7.80
C HIS A 265 -26.94 10.24 8.65
N ALA A 266 -27.19 9.08 8.06
CA ALA A 266 -27.76 7.94 8.77
C ALA A 266 -26.87 7.42 9.90
N TYR A 267 -25.57 7.28 9.63
CA TYR A 267 -24.61 6.78 10.61
C TYR A 267 -24.54 7.67 11.85
N TRP A 268 -24.39 8.98 11.64
CA TRP A 268 -24.28 9.92 12.74
C TRP A 268 -25.59 10.09 13.50
N ALA A 269 -26.74 10.16 12.80
CA ALA A 269 -28.05 10.23 13.41
C ALA A 269 -28.33 9.00 14.28
N LEU A 270 -28.13 7.79 13.75
CA LEU A 270 -28.34 6.54 14.48
C LEU A 270 -27.37 6.33 15.65
N SER A 271 -26.24 7.01 15.65
CA SER A 271 -25.30 6.97 16.77
C SER A 271 -25.74 7.81 17.97
N ALA A 272 -26.59 8.80 17.77
CA ALA A 272 -27.01 9.73 18.81
C ALA A 272 -27.91 9.04 19.87
N ALA A 273 -27.66 9.38 21.13
CA ALA A 273 -28.50 8.90 22.27
C ALA A 273 -29.80 9.68 22.36
N ASP A 274 -29.81 10.97 21.99
CA ASP A 274 -30.97 11.83 22.06
C ASP A 274 -31.74 11.84 20.71
N PRO A 275 -33.03 11.58 20.67
CA PRO A 275 -33.86 11.71 19.46
C PRO A 275 -33.83 13.10 18.83
N ALA A 276 -33.65 14.17 19.60
CA ALA A 276 -33.54 15.53 19.06
C ALA A 276 -32.23 15.71 18.28
N ASP A 277 -31.13 15.15 18.76
CA ASP A 277 -29.86 15.10 18.03
C ASP A 277 -29.95 14.24 16.77
N HIS A 278 -30.61 13.09 16.83
CA HIS A 278 -30.86 12.26 15.66
C HIS A 278 -31.59 13.07 14.56
N ASP A 279 -32.69 13.75 14.90
CA ASP A 279 -33.45 14.52 13.92
C ASP A 279 -32.67 15.72 13.36
N ARG A 280 -31.93 16.40 14.21
CA ARG A 280 -31.06 17.52 13.80
C ARG A 280 -29.97 17.06 12.82
N ILE A 281 -29.28 15.96 13.11
CA ILE A 281 -28.22 15.40 12.26
C ILE A 281 -28.81 14.91 10.93
N ARG A 282 -29.96 14.22 10.97
CA ARG A 282 -30.64 13.75 9.76
C ARG A 282 -31.08 14.88 8.84
N ALA A 283 -31.47 16.03 9.41
CA ALA A 283 -31.96 17.20 8.68
C ALA A 283 -30.85 18.15 8.22
N ALA A 284 -29.56 17.85 8.48
CA ALA A 284 -28.46 18.66 8.01
C ALA A 284 -28.48 18.81 6.47
N ALA A 285 -28.04 19.95 5.96
CA ALA A 285 -28.11 20.24 4.53
C ALA A 285 -27.05 19.44 3.73
N THR A 286 -25.94 19.09 4.36
CA THR A 286 -24.83 18.35 3.72
C THR A 286 -24.30 17.24 4.61
N ALA A 287 -23.65 16.23 4.03
CA ALA A 287 -22.99 15.17 4.77
C ALA A 287 -21.92 15.72 5.75
N ARG A 288 -21.24 16.80 5.36
CA ARG A 288 -20.28 17.50 6.21
C ARG A 288 -20.95 18.09 7.45
N GLU A 289 -22.04 18.82 7.28
CA GLU A 289 -22.81 19.37 8.41
C GLU A 289 -23.37 18.27 9.31
N ALA A 290 -23.83 17.14 8.74
CA ALA A 290 -24.27 15.98 9.51
C ALA A 290 -23.13 15.39 10.36
N HIS A 291 -21.93 15.31 9.82
CA HIS A 291 -20.74 14.91 10.55
C HIS A 291 -20.40 15.90 11.68
N GLU A 292 -20.34 17.18 11.38
CA GLU A 292 -20.04 18.25 12.35
C GLU A 292 -21.08 18.30 13.47
N ALA A 293 -22.36 18.15 13.16
CA ALA A 293 -23.44 18.06 14.14
C ALA A 293 -23.38 16.76 14.96
N GLY A 294 -22.99 15.66 14.33
CA GLY A 294 -22.85 14.36 14.95
C GLY A 294 -21.64 14.24 15.86
N GLY A 295 -20.52 14.89 15.56
CA GLY A 295 -19.28 14.80 16.32
C GLY A 295 -19.46 14.99 17.84
N PRO A 296 -20.03 16.09 18.31
CA PRO A 296 -20.21 16.37 19.74
C PRO A 296 -21.44 15.67 20.37
N ALA A 297 -22.36 15.10 19.60
CA ALA A 297 -23.56 14.47 20.13
C ALA A 297 -23.21 13.25 21.01
N ALA A 298 -23.92 13.10 22.13
CA ALA A 298 -23.78 11.93 23.01
C ALA A 298 -24.14 10.65 22.24
N ARG A 299 -23.31 9.62 22.39
CA ARG A 299 -23.53 8.33 21.73
C ARG A 299 -24.42 7.41 22.56
N ARG A 300 -25.21 6.59 21.87
CA ARG A 300 -25.88 5.45 22.48
C ARG A 300 -24.85 4.57 23.20
N ALA A 301 -25.21 4.03 24.36
CA ALA A 301 -24.31 3.21 25.18
C ALA A 301 -23.82 1.95 24.45
N ASP A 302 -24.66 1.36 23.59
CA ASP A 302 -24.36 0.16 22.82
C ASP A 302 -23.58 0.46 21.50
N TRP A 303 -23.38 1.75 21.15
CA TRP A 303 -22.78 2.15 19.86
C TRP A 303 -21.45 1.48 19.51
N PRO A 304 -20.49 1.36 20.44
CA PRO A 304 -19.22 0.69 20.15
C PRO A 304 -19.39 -0.76 19.69
N ALA A 305 -20.41 -1.44 20.17
CA ALA A 305 -20.69 -2.85 19.85
C ALA A 305 -21.45 -3.01 18.53
N VAL A 306 -22.35 -2.07 18.19
CA VAL A 306 -23.27 -2.22 17.04
C VAL A 306 -22.86 -1.46 15.79
N ARG A 307 -21.93 -0.52 15.87
CA ARG A 307 -21.58 0.41 14.76
C ARG A 307 -21.23 -0.27 13.45
N LEU A 308 -20.56 -1.44 13.49
CA LEU A 308 -20.24 -2.20 12.28
C LEU A 308 -21.48 -2.78 11.63
N ALA A 309 -22.36 -3.39 12.43
CA ALA A 309 -23.61 -3.95 11.93
C ALA A 309 -24.52 -2.86 11.35
N VAL A 310 -24.59 -1.71 12.02
CA VAL A 310 -25.35 -0.55 11.52
C VAL A 310 -24.78 -0.09 10.19
N MET A 311 -23.46 0.12 10.09
CA MET A 311 -22.84 0.56 8.84
C MET A 311 -23.10 -0.42 7.69
N ALA A 312 -22.94 -1.72 7.94
CA ALA A 312 -23.26 -2.76 6.95
C ALA A 312 -24.73 -2.69 6.49
N ALA A 313 -25.66 -2.49 7.42
CA ALA A 313 -27.09 -2.36 7.09
C ALA A 313 -27.39 -1.09 6.25
N LEU A 314 -26.72 0.03 6.56
CA LEU A 314 -26.85 1.26 5.78
C LEU A 314 -26.30 1.12 4.35
N LEU A 315 -25.16 0.47 4.18
CA LEU A 315 -24.59 0.20 2.85
C LEU A 315 -25.50 -0.72 2.04
N ARG A 316 -26.04 -1.79 2.65
CA ARG A 316 -27.04 -2.66 1.98
C ARG A 316 -28.27 -1.87 1.56
N ALA A 317 -28.76 -0.97 2.41
CA ALA A 317 -29.90 -0.14 2.09
C ALA A 317 -29.61 0.84 0.95
N LYS A 318 -28.43 1.49 0.95
CA LYS A 318 -27.98 2.38 -0.12
C LYS A 318 -27.91 1.63 -1.45
N PHE A 319 -27.13 0.58 -1.55
CA PHE A 319 -26.92 -0.13 -2.81
C PHE A 319 -28.12 -0.96 -3.25
N GLY A 320 -28.90 -1.48 -2.33
CA GLY A 320 -30.17 -2.16 -2.65
C GLY A 320 -31.24 -1.25 -3.23
N GLN A 321 -31.21 0.04 -2.90
CA GLN A 321 -32.19 1.03 -3.41
C GLN A 321 -31.67 1.81 -4.62
N HIS A 322 -30.38 1.73 -4.94
CA HIS A 322 -29.75 2.45 -6.04
C HIS A 322 -29.01 1.49 -7.00
N PRO A 323 -29.70 0.84 -7.95
CA PRO A 323 -29.07 -0.14 -8.85
C PRO A 323 -27.84 0.40 -9.61
N ARG A 324 -27.88 1.66 -10.10
CA ARG A 324 -26.73 2.28 -10.79
C ARG A 324 -25.49 2.42 -9.88
N LEU A 325 -25.68 2.66 -8.59
CA LEU A 325 -24.57 2.71 -7.62
C LEU A 325 -24.07 1.29 -7.29
N ALA A 326 -24.96 0.31 -7.26
CA ALA A 326 -24.61 -1.09 -7.10
C ALA A 326 -23.78 -1.60 -8.30
N GLU A 327 -24.09 -1.16 -9.52
CA GLU A 327 -23.30 -1.47 -10.72
C GLU A 327 -21.86 -0.95 -10.60
N VAL A 328 -21.65 0.28 -10.06
CA VAL A 328 -20.31 0.83 -9.82
C VAL A 328 -19.56 -0.03 -8.80
N LEU A 329 -20.22 -0.47 -7.72
CA LEU A 329 -19.61 -1.33 -6.73
C LEU A 329 -19.25 -2.71 -7.31
N LEU A 330 -20.13 -3.30 -8.13
CA LEU A 330 -19.86 -4.56 -8.80
C LEU A 330 -18.75 -4.46 -9.86
N ALA A 331 -18.63 -3.30 -10.52
CA ALA A 331 -17.58 -3.05 -11.51
C ALA A 331 -16.17 -3.02 -10.91
N THR A 332 -16.02 -2.89 -9.58
CA THR A 332 -14.72 -3.05 -8.90
C THR A 332 -14.20 -4.50 -8.95
N GLY A 333 -14.98 -5.46 -9.47
CA GLY A 333 -14.56 -6.85 -9.65
C GLY A 333 -14.18 -7.54 -8.34
N ASP A 334 -12.97 -8.09 -8.27
CA ASP A 334 -12.39 -8.70 -7.07
C ASP A 334 -11.30 -7.81 -6.42
N ALA A 335 -11.06 -6.61 -6.96
CA ALA A 335 -10.09 -5.70 -6.41
C ALA A 335 -10.40 -5.35 -4.93
N GLY A 336 -9.38 -5.24 -4.11
CA GLY A 336 -9.50 -4.68 -2.78
C GLY A 336 -10.00 -3.24 -2.83
N ILE A 337 -10.72 -2.78 -1.81
CA ILE A 337 -11.23 -1.40 -1.73
C ILE A 337 -10.55 -0.70 -0.55
N LEU A 338 -9.79 0.35 -0.83
CA LEU A 338 -9.15 1.20 0.18
C LEU A 338 -9.98 2.48 0.35
N TYR A 339 -10.56 2.65 1.51
CA TYR A 339 -11.34 3.85 1.84
C TYR A 339 -10.44 4.86 2.55
N THR A 340 -10.22 6.03 1.96
CA THR A 340 -9.32 7.04 2.47
C THR A 340 -10.05 8.34 2.76
N GLY A 341 -9.49 9.21 3.59
CA GLY A 341 -10.05 10.52 3.92
C GLY A 341 -9.65 10.96 5.32
N LEU A 342 -9.25 12.21 5.46
CA LEU A 342 -8.82 12.77 6.75
C LEU A 342 -9.99 12.99 7.70
N SER A 343 -11.21 13.16 7.18
CA SER A 343 -12.44 13.34 7.96
C SER A 343 -12.89 12.07 8.69
N ASP A 344 -12.43 10.90 8.24
CA ASP A 344 -12.84 9.62 8.80
C ASP A 344 -11.85 9.14 9.88
N ALA A 345 -12.38 8.51 10.93
CA ALA A 345 -11.54 7.92 11.96
C ALA A 345 -10.69 6.76 11.43
N PRO A 346 -9.47 6.51 11.98
CA PRO A 346 -8.59 5.40 11.58
C PRO A 346 -9.27 4.02 11.58
N PHE A 347 -10.29 3.85 12.37
CA PHE A 347 -11.11 2.64 12.38
C PHE A 347 -11.81 2.38 11.04
N TRP A 348 -12.30 3.42 10.36
CA TRP A 348 -13.06 3.31 9.13
C TRP A 348 -12.19 3.35 7.88
N ARG A 349 -11.10 4.14 7.92
CA ARG A 349 -10.26 4.39 6.76
C ARG A 349 -9.04 3.48 6.72
N ASP A 350 -8.43 3.42 5.56
CA ASP A 350 -7.06 2.96 5.36
C ASP A 350 -6.09 4.10 5.65
N GLU A 351 -5.01 3.82 6.34
CA GLU A 351 -3.90 4.75 6.62
C GLU A 351 -2.57 4.24 6.05
N GLY A 352 -2.62 3.27 5.16
CA GLY A 352 -1.43 2.63 4.62
C GLY A 352 -0.57 2.02 5.75
N HIS A 353 0.69 2.35 5.79
CA HIS A 353 1.64 1.82 6.78
C HIS A 353 1.32 2.18 8.24
N ARG A 354 0.44 3.12 8.50
CA ARG A 354 0.01 3.50 9.87
C ARG A 354 -1.03 2.58 10.49
N GLY A 355 -1.50 1.58 9.77
CA GLY A 355 -2.36 0.55 10.32
C GLY A 355 -3.82 0.95 10.51
N GLY A 356 -4.37 1.79 9.66
CA GLY A 356 -5.82 1.99 9.53
C GLY A 356 -6.51 0.65 9.33
N ARG A 357 -7.71 0.49 9.92
CA ARG A 357 -8.41 -0.82 9.86
C ARG A 357 -9.21 -1.03 8.59
N ASN A 358 -9.39 0.01 7.79
CA ASN A 358 -10.15 -0.02 6.53
C ASN A 358 -11.51 -0.75 6.61
N TRP A 359 -12.23 -0.60 7.73
CA TRP A 359 -13.53 -1.28 7.88
C TRP A 359 -14.53 -0.84 6.82
N MET A 360 -14.42 0.38 6.29
CA MET A 360 -15.29 0.80 5.19
C MET A 360 -15.04 0.01 3.92
N GLY A 361 -13.79 -0.12 3.49
CA GLY A 361 -13.44 -0.94 2.33
C GLY A 361 -13.92 -2.38 2.48
N ARG A 362 -13.63 -3.00 3.62
CA ARG A 362 -14.07 -4.38 3.92
C ARG A 362 -15.60 -4.55 3.90
N LEU A 363 -16.35 -3.56 4.38
CA LEU A 363 -17.81 -3.62 4.34
C LEU A 363 -18.36 -3.40 2.92
N LEU A 364 -17.71 -2.58 2.10
CA LEU A 364 -18.05 -2.45 0.69
C LEU A 364 -17.79 -3.75 -0.06
N GLU A 365 -16.67 -4.41 0.18
CA GLU A 365 -16.36 -5.74 -0.39
C GLU A 365 -17.39 -6.79 0.05
N LEU A 366 -17.79 -6.80 1.31
CA LEU A 366 -18.87 -7.67 1.82
C LEU A 366 -20.16 -7.42 1.06
N VAL A 367 -20.62 -6.17 0.99
CA VAL A 367 -21.88 -5.81 0.29
C VAL A 367 -21.76 -6.11 -1.19
N ARG A 368 -20.62 -5.89 -1.82
CA ARG A 368 -20.35 -6.30 -3.21
C ARG A 368 -20.56 -7.81 -3.40
N SER A 369 -20.03 -8.61 -2.49
CA SER A 369 -20.20 -10.08 -2.58
C SER A 369 -21.66 -10.51 -2.44
N GLU A 370 -22.43 -9.83 -1.58
CA GLU A 370 -23.87 -10.09 -1.38
C GLU A 370 -24.73 -9.67 -2.60
N LEU A 371 -24.29 -8.64 -3.34
CA LEU A 371 -24.97 -8.16 -4.55
C LEU A 371 -24.69 -9.01 -5.78
N ARG A 372 -23.63 -9.83 -5.76
CA ARG A 372 -23.34 -10.76 -6.86
C ARG A 372 -24.44 -11.81 -6.95
N PRO A 373 -24.93 -12.14 -8.17
CA PRO A 373 -25.84 -13.26 -8.33
C PRO A 373 -25.15 -14.53 -7.80
N ALA A 374 -25.85 -15.30 -7.01
CA ALA A 374 -25.35 -16.61 -6.59
C ALA A 374 -24.98 -17.41 -7.83
N ALA A 375 -23.73 -17.88 -7.91
CA ALA A 375 -23.36 -18.80 -8.97
C ALA A 375 -24.32 -20.01 -8.93
N PRO A 376 -24.84 -20.48 -10.07
CA PRO A 376 -25.68 -21.65 -10.07
C PRO A 376 -24.93 -22.79 -9.37
N PRO A 377 -25.61 -23.59 -8.52
CA PRO A 377 -24.94 -24.68 -7.81
C PRO A 377 -24.24 -25.58 -8.82
N GLN A 378 -22.92 -25.65 -8.72
CA GLN A 378 -22.16 -26.55 -9.57
C GLN A 378 -22.59 -27.97 -9.24
N THR A 379 -23.23 -28.64 -10.17
CA THR A 379 -23.55 -30.05 -10.01
C THR A 379 -22.26 -30.86 -9.87
N PRO A 380 -22.24 -31.92 -9.07
CA PRO A 380 -21.04 -32.78 -8.90
C PRO A 380 -20.41 -33.20 -10.25
N ALA A 381 -21.22 -33.37 -11.28
CA ALA A 381 -20.77 -33.68 -12.63
C ALA A 381 -19.96 -32.52 -13.29
N ALA A 382 -20.29 -31.27 -13.01
CA ALA A 382 -19.56 -30.12 -13.56
C ALA A 382 -18.17 -29.96 -12.90
N ARG A 383 -18.03 -30.20 -11.60
CA ARG A 383 -16.74 -30.24 -10.92
C ARG A 383 -15.80 -31.33 -11.47
N THR A 384 -16.36 -32.52 -11.72
CA THR A 384 -15.59 -33.64 -12.28
C THR A 384 -15.11 -33.34 -13.71
N ALA A 385 -15.94 -32.70 -14.52
CA ALA A 385 -15.58 -32.30 -15.88
C ALA A 385 -14.51 -31.19 -15.91
N GLU A 386 -14.59 -30.20 -15.03
CA GLU A 386 -13.60 -29.11 -14.93
C GLU A 386 -12.24 -29.63 -14.39
N THR A 387 -12.27 -30.50 -13.40
CA THR A 387 -11.06 -31.17 -12.88
C THR A 387 -10.43 -32.07 -13.96
N ALA A 388 -11.23 -32.79 -14.73
CA ALA A 388 -10.73 -33.61 -15.83
C ALA A 388 -10.15 -32.76 -16.98
N LEU A 389 -10.75 -31.62 -17.28
CA LEU A 389 -10.25 -30.70 -18.28
C LEU A 389 -8.92 -30.06 -17.88
N ARG A 390 -8.79 -29.64 -16.63
CA ARG A 390 -7.51 -29.12 -16.08
C ARG A 390 -6.41 -30.18 -16.08
N ALA A 391 -6.72 -31.42 -15.72
CA ALA A 391 -5.77 -32.52 -15.76
C ALA A 391 -5.35 -32.86 -17.22
N ALA A 392 -6.26 -32.78 -18.19
CA ALA A 392 -5.95 -33.02 -19.59
C ALA A 392 -5.07 -31.92 -20.21
N THR A 393 -5.25 -30.66 -19.80
CA THR A 393 -4.41 -29.54 -20.25
C THR A 393 -3.00 -29.57 -19.65
N SER A 394 -2.84 -30.07 -18.44
CA SER A 394 -1.51 -30.20 -17.81
C SER A 394 -0.67 -31.36 -18.36
N THR A 395 -1.33 -32.42 -18.90
CA THR A 395 -0.65 -33.58 -19.50
C THR A 395 -0.24 -33.35 -20.97
N GLY A 396 -0.87 -32.40 -21.64
CA GLY A 396 -0.55 -32.05 -23.03
C GLY A 396 0.75 -31.25 -23.23
N SER A 397 1.35 -30.75 -22.15
CA SER A 397 2.59 -29.95 -22.21
C SER A 397 3.88 -30.78 -22.09
N GLN A 398 3.79 -32.11 -21.87
CA GLN A 398 4.98 -32.96 -21.66
C GLN A 398 5.30 -33.93 -22.82
N THR A 399 4.56 -33.89 -23.93
CA THR A 399 4.85 -34.81 -25.08
C THR A 399 5.30 -34.08 -26.34
N GLY A 400 6.31 -33.20 -26.22
CA GLY A 400 6.81 -32.45 -27.37
C GLY A 400 8.32 -32.32 -27.46
N GLU A 401 9.13 -33.27 -26.87
CA GLU A 401 10.57 -33.34 -27.16
C GLU A 401 11.10 -34.76 -26.89
N ASN A 402 10.90 -35.66 -27.80
CA ASN A 402 11.80 -36.79 -28.04
C ASN A 402 11.51 -37.39 -29.43
N GLY A 403 12.36 -37.09 -30.38
CA GLY A 403 12.38 -37.80 -31.67
C GLY A 403 13.12 -37.05 -32.76
N GLY A 404 14.40 -37.42 -32.97
CA GLY A 404 14.99 -37.15 -34.27
C GLY A 404 16.49 -36.92 -34.31
N ALA A 405 17.23 -38.03 -34.37
CA ALA A 405 18.52 -38.28 -35.04
C ALA A 405 19.62 -37.20 -34.98
#